data_41ce0181f3b8bc0d7da1b72dd80eb5e1
#
_entry.id   41ce0181f3b8bc0d7da1b72dd80eb5e1
#
_cell.length_a   1.000
_cell.length_b   1.000
_cell.length_c   1.000
_cell.angle_alpha   90.00
_cell.angle_beta   90.00
_cell.angle_gamma   90.00
#
_symmetry.space_group_name_H-M   'P 1'
#
loop_
_entity.id
_entity.type
_entity.pdbx_description
1 polymer ?
#
loop_
_entity_poly.entity_id
_entity_poly.type
_entity_poly.pdbx_seq_one_letter_code
_entity_poly.pdbx_strand_id
1 'polypeptide(L)'
;MSDRCPFRQILIRSRMFRLLPVLAVFSFASCTTVPELGGLVDRGGTSGRKIVVSLKSQRADLFHRGKLVATSPISSGREGKATPVGKFQVIEKDIDHLSSLYGNYVKGGKIVKENVDIRKGGRPAGSKFQGVPMPYFLRFNGAYGLHAGNIPGYPASSGCVRLPKRQAKRFYDAVRLGTPVVVQR
;
A
#
# COMPACT_ATOMS: atom_id res chain seq x y z
N MET A 1 -21.10 -5.25 71.33
CA MET A 1 -20.58 -6.51 71.80
C MET A 1 -19.29 -6.67 70.99
N SER A 2 -18.18 -6.12 71.52
CA SER A 2 -17.24 -6.71 72.46
C SER A 2 -16.62 -7.97 71.87
N ASP A 3 -15.32 -8.07 71.57
CA ASP A 3 -14.11 -7.87 72.38
C ASP A 3 -12.89 -7.92 71.44
N ARG A 4 -11.97 -7.01 71.45
CA ARG A 4 -10.67 -6.86 72.19
C ARG A 4 -9.68 -8.02 72.10
N CYS A 5 -8.56 -7.68 71.45
CA CYS A 5 -7.14 -7.88 71.73
C CYS A 5 -6.71 -9.12 72.58
N PRO A 6 -5.43 -9.58 72.55
CA PRO A 6 -4.29 -8.70 72.93
C PRO A 6 -2.95 -8.95 72.23
N PHE A 7 -2.14 -7.93 72.33
CA PHE A 7 -0.68 -7.87 72.29
C PHE A 7 0.07 -9.03 72.97
N ARG A 8 1.14 -9.52 72.29
CA ARG A 8 2.26 -10.14 73.04
C ARG A 8 3.56 -9.64 72.47
N GLN A 9 4.16 -8.74 73.22
CA GLN A 9 5.58 -8.43 73.15
C GLN A 9 6.38 -9.64 73.63
N ILE A 10 7.44 -9.98 72.92
CA ILE A 10 8.58 -10.72 73.50
C ILE A 10 9.85 -9.99 73.11
N LEU A 11 10.53 -9.59 74.20
CA LEU A 11 11.79 -8.93 74.20
C LEU A 11 12.95 -9.91 73.93
N ILE A 12 14.02 -9.37 73.34
CA ILE A 12 15.45 -9.48 73.66
C ILE A 12 16.18 -10.72 73.12
N ARG A 13 17.18 -10.49 72.26
CA ARG A 13 18.61 -10.48 72.71
C ARG A 13 19.51 -10.09 71.51
N SER A 14 20.23 -8.99 71.78
CA SER A 14 21.43 -8.61 71.07
C SER A 14 22.48 -9.74 71.06
N ARG A 15 22.95 -10.13 69.87
CA ARG A 15 24.28 -10.70 69.69
C ARG A 15 24.97 -10.02 68.54
N MET A 16 25.91 -9.24 68.84
CA MET A 16 26.96 -8.69 68.02
C MET A 16 27.70 -9.81 67.30
N PHE A 17 27.62 -9.84 65.96
CA PHE A 17 28.50 -10.69 65.16
C PHE A 17 28.88 -9.97 63.87
N ARG A 18 30.11 -9.55 63.88
CA ARG A 18 31.07 -9.36 62.77
C ARG A 18 30.56 -8.94 61.37
N LEU A 19 31.05 -7.75 61.00
CA LEU A 19 31.16 -7.23 59.64
C LEU A 19 31.84 -8.24 58.70
N LEU A 20 31.13 -8.59 57.60
CA LEU A 20 31.73 -9.04 56.35
C LEU A 20 31.05 -8.23 55.24
N PRO A 21 31.81 -7.58 54.34
CA PRO A 21 31.23 -6.87 53.21
C PRO A 21 30.76 -7.89 52.19
N VAL A 22 29.45 -8.04 52.06
CA VAL A 22 28.84 -8.75 50.92
C VAL A 22 28.93 -7.80 49.71
N LEU A 23 29.80 -8.14 48.79
CA LEU A 23 29.81 -7.56 47.45
C LEU A 23 28.43 -7.78 46.82
N ALA A 24 27.64 -6.74 46.75
CA ALA A 24 26.41 -6.73 45.97
C ALA A 24 26.81 -6.72 44.49
N VAL A 25 26.76 -7.87 43.86
CA VAL A 25 26.81 -8.00 42.39
C VAL A 25 25.48 -7.46 41.87
N PHE A 26 25.52 -6.21 41.46
CA PHE A 26 24.43 -5.64 40.67
C PHE A 26 24.42 -6.35 39.31
N SER A 27 23.60 -7.38 39.16
CA SER A 27 23.23 -7.91 37.85
C SER A 27 22.39 -6.86 37.13
N PHE A 28 23.05 -6.05 36.31
CA PHE A 28 22.33 -5.28 35.29
C PHE A 28 21.66 -6.25 34.34
N ALA A 29 20.38 -6.53 34.55
CA ALA A 29 19.53 -7.09 33.55
C ALA A 29 19.45 -6.06 32.42
N SER A 30 20.33 -6.17 31.43
CA SER A 30 20.22 -5.46 30.17
C SER A 30 18.96 -5.96 29.48
N CYS A 31 17.88 -5.22 29.69
CA CYS A 31 16.71 -5.34 28.84
C CYS A 31 17.14 -4.84 27.45
N THR A 32 17.65 -5.75 26.62
CA THR A 32 17.84 -5.49 25.20
C THR A 32 16.47 -5.34 24.58
N THR A 33 15.95 -4.10 24.57
CA THR A 33 14.87 -3.74 23.69
C THR A 33 15.39 -3.93 22.27
N VAL A 34 14.94 -5.01 21.62
CA VAL A 34 15.11 -5.21 20.19
C VAL A 34 14.45 -4.01 19.53
N PRO A 35 15.16 -3.19 18.73
CA PRO A 35 14.49 -2.15 17.99
C PRO A 35 13.57 -2.84 16.99
N GLU A 36 12.28 -2.66 17.19
CA GLU A 36 11.27 -3.05 16.22
C GLU A 36 11.57 -2.35 14.90
N LEU A 37 12.19 -3.07 13.96
CA LEU A 37 12.47 -2.61 12.59
C LEU A 37 11.13 -2.57 11.82
N GLY A 38 10.22 -1.69 12.26
CA GLY A 38 8.88 -1.53 11.69
C GLY A 38 8.54 -0.11 11.28
N GLY A 39 9.40 0.83 11.55
CA GLY A 39 9.21 2.23 11.16
C GLY A 39 9.83 2.53 9.80
N LEU A 40 9.14 2.26 8.70
CA LEU A 40 9.41 3.02 7.47
C LEU A 40 9.02 4.46 7.76
N VAL A 41 10.01 5.24 8.22
CA VAL A 41 9.87 6.67 8.47
C VAL A 41 9.45 7.32 7.16
N ASP A 42 8.24 7.86 7.14
CA ASP A 42 7.69 8.70 6.10
C ASP A 42 8.55 9.99 5.96
N ARG A 43 9.69 9.89 5.28
CA ARG A 43 10.63 11.01 5.04
C ARG A 43 10.25 11.89 3.86
N GLY A 44 9.06 11.75 3.34
CA GLY A 44 8.61 12.60 2.25
C GLY A 44 7.13 12.82 2.40
N GLY A 45 6.69 14.01 2.88
CA GLY A 45 5.37 14.63 2.81
C GLY A 45 4.17 13.85 2.27
N THR A 46 4.13 12.55 2.43
CA THR A 46 2.97 11.73 2.14
C THR A 46 1.98 12.02 3.25
N SER A 47 0.82 12.53 2.94
CA SER A 47 -0.24 12.91 3.88
C SER A 47 -0.73 11.74 4.77
N GLY A 48 0.14 10.79 5.14
CA GLY A 48 -0.18 9.55 5.85
C GLY A 48 -1.11 8.63 5.03
N ARG A 49 -1.15 8.78 3.71
CA ARG A 49 -1.95 7.97 2.80
C ARG A 49 -1.17 6.75 2.31
N LYS A 50 -1.89 5.65 2.09
CA LYS A 50 -1.36 4.41 1.49
C LYS A 50 -2.45 3.73 0.68
N ILE A 51 -2.10 3.18 -0.47
CA ILE A 51 -2.96 2.31 -1.27
C ILE A 51 -2.50 0.87 -1.06
N VAL A 52 -3.45 -0.04 -0.82
CA VAL A 52 -3.21 -1.50 -0.80
C VAL A 52 -4.09 -2.13 -1.86
N VAL A 53 -3.50 -2.87 -2.78
CA VAL A 53 -4.18 -3.61 -3.84
C VAL A 53 -4.06 -5.09 -3.55
N SER A 54 -5.18 -5.78 -3.36
CA SER A 54 -5.25 -7.24 -3.23
C SER A 54 -5.72 -7.86 -4.54
N LEU A 55 -4.82 -8.59 -5.19
CA LEU A 55 -5.11 -9.26 -6.46
C LEU A 55 -6.05 -10.46 -6.27
N LYS A 56 -5.93 -11.17 -5.16
CA LYS A 56 -6.79 -12.31 -4.83
C LYS A 56 -8.25 -11.89 -4.64
N SER A 57 -8.47 -10.83 -3.87
CA SER A 57 -9.83 -10.33 -3.59
C SER A 57 -10.34 -9.31 -4.61
N GLN A 58 -9.55 -8.99 -5.65
CA GLN A 58 -9.87 -7.97 -6.65
C GLN A 58 -10.38 -6.67 -6.00
N ARG A 59 -9.61 -6.16 -5.04
CA ARG A 59 -9.95 -4.99 -4.24
C ARG A 59 -8.76 -4.05 -4.07
N ALA A 60 -9.02 -2.76 -4.06
CA ALA A 60 -8.08 -1.73 -3.65
C ALA A 60 -8.63 -0.96 -2.45
N ASP A 61 -7.77 -0.78 -1.44
CA ASP A 61 -8.08 -0.08 -0.21
C ASP A 61 -7.20 1.16 -0.09
N LEU A 62 -7.81 2.29 0.28
CA LEU A 62 -7.12 3.53 0.58
C LEU A 62 -7.12 3.75 2.10
N PHE A 63 -5.95 3.93 2.66
CA PHE A 63 -5.74 4.21 4.07
C PHE A 63 -5.30 5.66 4.29
N HIS A 64 -5.65 6.22 5.44
CA HIS A 64 -5.11 7.48 5.95
C HIS A 64 -4.71 7.28 7.43
N ARG A 65 -3.43 7.47 7.74
CA ARG A 65 -2.88 7.28 9.11
C ARG A 65 -3.29 5.93 9.71
N GLY A 66 -3.18 4.86 8.92
CA GLY A 66 -3.53 3.50 9.31
C GLY A 66 -5.02 3.15 9.29
N LYS A 67 -5.93 4.12 9.17
CA LYS A 67 -7.38 3.89 9.10
C LYS A 67 -7.83 3.70 7.65
N LEU A 68 -8.69 2.72 7.39
CA LEU A 68 -9.34 2.52 6.08
C LEU A 68 -10.32 3.67 5.81
N VAL A 69 -10.15 4.39 4.70
CA VAL A 69 -10.99 5.54 4.34
C VAL A 69 -11.78 5.32 3.04
N ALA A 70 -11.34 4.39 2.20
CA ALA A 70 -12.09 3.98 1.01
C ALA A 70 -11.71 2.57 0.59
N THR A 71 -12.66 1.86 0.01
CA THR A 71 -12.46 0.58 -0.68
C THR A 71 -13.09 0.63 -2.06
N SER A 72 -12.56 -0.16 -2.99
CA SER A 72 -13.04 -0.24 -4.37
C SER A 72 -12.87 -1.65 -4.91
N PRO A 73 -13.84 -2.20 -5.63
CA PRO A 73 -13.58 -3.33 -6.52
C PRO A 73 -12.59 -2.90 -7.59
N ILE A 74 -11.83 -3.84 -8.11
CA ILE A 74 -10.88 -3.61 -9.21
C ILE A 74 -10.98 -4.68 -10.28
N SER A 75 -10.33 -4.43 -11.42
CA SER A 75 -9.94 -5.47 -12.36
C SER A 75 -8.44 -5.33 -12.64
N SER A 76 -7.67 -6.28 -12.14
CA SER A 76 -6.22 -6.34 -12.29
C SER A 76 -5.79 -6.97 -13.62
N GLY A 77 -4.49 -7.12 -13.83
CA GLY A 77 -3.91 -7.79 -15.00
C GLY A 77 -4.38 -9.24 -15.13
N ARG A 78 -4.79 -9.62 -16.36
CA ARG A 78 -5.19 -10.99 -16.70
C ARG A 78 -3.99 -11.92 -16.75
N GLU A 79 -4.23 -13.19 -16.89
CA GLU A 79 -3.21 -14.20 -17.14
C GLU A 79 -2.29 -13.81 -18.31
N GLY A 80 -0.99 -14.05 -18.15
CA GLY A 80 0.05 -13.61 -19.11
C GLY A 80 0.35 -12.11 -19.11
N LYS A 81 -0.42 -11.28 -18.37
CA LYS A 81 -0.23 -9.84 -18.22
C LYS A 81 -0.49 -9.39 -16.77
N ALA A 82 0.04 -10.13 -15.81
CA ALA A 82 -0.21 -9.91 -14.40
C ALA A 82 0.24 -8.51 -13.93
N THR A 83 -0.53 -7.94 -13.01
CA THR A 83 -0.11 -6.77 -12.25
C THR A 83 1.06 -7.16 -11.34
N PRO A 84 2.19 -6.42 -11.33
CA PRO A 84 3.35 -6.74 -10.51
C PRO A 84 3.01 -6.63 -9.01
N VAL A 85 3.41 -7.65 -8.25
CA VAL A 85 3.33 -7.67 -6.77
C VAL A 85 4.54 -6.97 -6.19
N GLY A 86 4.36 -6.19 -5.13
CA GLY A 86 5.47 -5.51 -4.49
C GLY A 86 5.05 -4.25 -3.73
N LYS A 87 6.06 -3.52 -3.28
CA LYS A 87 5.92 -2.20 -2.65
C LYS A 87 6.42 -1.15 -3.62
N PHE A 88 5.56 -0.21 -3.94
CA PHE A 88 5.79 0.86 -4.90
C PHE A 88 5.38 2.21 -4.29
N GLN A 89 5.51 3.25 -5.10
CA GLN A 89 5.01 4.60 -4.79
C GLN A 89 4.31 5.19 -6.01
N VAL A 90 3.40 6.13 -5.80
CA VAL A 90 2.84 6.93 -6.89
C VAL A 90 3.96 7.81 -7.47
N ILE A 91 4.35 7.56 -8.73
CA ILE A 91 5.45 8.27 -9.41
C ILE A 91 4.94 9.26 -10.45
N GLU A 92 3.67 9.18 -10.85
CA GLU A 92 3.02 10.10 -11.77
C GLU A 92 1.52 10.16 -11.50
N LYS A 93 0.94 11.33 -11.72
CA LYS A 93 -0.51 11.57 -11.67
C LYS A 93 -0.91 12.30 -12.95
N ASP A 94 -1.85 11.72 -13.69
CA ASP A 94 -2.37 12.30 -14.92
C ASP A 94 -3.89 12.10 -14.99
N ILE A 95 -4.64 13.19 -15.11
CA ILE A 95 -6.10 13.14 -15.05
C ILE A 95 -6.70 12.59 -16.33
N ASP A 96 -6.09 12.86 -17.49
CA ASP A 96 -6.59 12.51 -18.83
C ASP A 96 -5.60 11.61 -19.60
N HIS A 97 -4.92 10.75 -18.89
CA HIS A 97 -3.88 9.88 -19.43
C HIS A 97 -4.39 9.03 -20.61
N LEU A 98 -3.59 8.99 -21.66
CA LEU A 98 -3.79 8.09 -22.81
C LEU A 98 -2.70 7.02 -22.80
N SER A 99 -3.09 5.77 -23.01
CA SER A 99 -2.13 4.67 -23.11
C SER A 99 -1.13 4.90 -24.24
N SER A 100 0.16 4.81 -23.93
CA SER A 100 1.22 4.82 -24.95
C SER A 100 1.44 3.46 -25.62
N LEU A 101 0.85 2.37 -25.07
CA LEU A 101 1.09 1.00 -25.54
C LEU A 101 -0.15 0.35 -26.18
N TYR A 102 -1.33 0.67 -25.68
CA TYR A 102 -2.58 0.03 -26.10
C TYR A 102 -3.54 1.07 -26.66
N GLY A 103 -4.14 0.76 -27.79
CA GLY A 103 -5.04 1.71 -28.46
C GLY A 103 -5.56 1.19 -29.78
N ASN A 104 -5.89 2.12 -30.66
CA ASN A 104 -6.36 1.85 -32.00
C ASN A 104 -5.51 2.58 -33.03
N TYR A 105 -5.42 2.08 -34.23
CA TYR A 105 -4.93 2.89 -35.37
C TYR A 105 -6.09 3.56 -36.06
N VAL A 106 -5.96 4.88 -36.33
CA VAL A 106 -6.99 5.73 -36.92
C VAL A 106 -6.43 6.36 -38.21
N LYS A 107 -7.24 6.38 -39.26
CA LYS A 107 -6.95 7.04 -40.55
C LYS A 107 -8.17 7.81 -41.00
N GLY A 108 -8.03 9.11 -41.31
CA GLY A 108 -9.16 9.95 -41.73
C GLY A 108 -10.32 9.99 -40.70
N GLY A 109 -10.02 9.98 -39.41
CA GLY A 109 -11.03 9.96 -38.35
C GLY A 109 -11.72 8.62 -38.10
N LYS A 110 -11.41 7.57 -38.88
CA LYS A 110 -12.01 6.22 -38.75
C LYS A 110 -10.98 5.25 -38.14
N ILE A 111 -11.43 4.37 -37.25
CA ILE A 111 -10.60 3.29 -36.70
C ILE A 111 -10.38 2.26 -37.87
N VAL A 112 -9.10 2.01 -38.16
CA VAL A 112 -8.68 1.04 -39.18
C VAL A 112 -8.10 -0.23 -38.60
N LYS A 113 -7.73 -0.22 -37.30
CA LYS A 113 -7.29 -1.39 -36.55
C LYS A 113 -7.51 -1.15 -35.06
N GLU A 114 -8.23 -2.05 -34.42
CA GLU A 114 -8.60 -1.97 -33.01
C GLU A 114 -7.68 -2.83 -32.10
N ASN A 115 -7.71 -2.58 -30.82
CA ASN A 115 -7.07 -3.38 -29.77
C ASN A 115 -5.58 -3.62 -30.01
N VAL A 116 -4.88 -2.60 -30.47
CA VAL A 116 -3.48 -2.65 -30.86
C VAL A 116 -2.58 -2.64 -29.63
N ASP A 117 -1.58 -3.51 -29.63
CA ASP A 117 -0.37 -3.38 -28.80
C ASP A 117 0.76 -2.93 -29.76
N ILE A 118 1.21 -1.68 -29.65
CA ILE A 118 2.19 -1.10 -30.61
C ILE A 118 3.51 -1.86 -30.68
N ARG A 119 3.85 -2.60 -29.64
CA ARG A 119 5.08 -3.42 -29.57
C ARG A 119 5.04 -4.60 -30.53
N LYS A 120 3.83 -5.01 -30.96
CA LYS A 120 3.64 -6.11 -31.90
C LYS A 120 3.77 -5.67 -33.37
N GLY A 121 3.98 -4.36 -33.62
CA GLY A 121 4.09 -3.81 -34.96
C GLY A 121 2.77 -3.86 -35.77
N GLY A 122 2.90 -3.80 -37.10
CA GLY A 122 1.75 -3.89 -38.00
C GLY A 122 0.91 -2.62 -38.06
N ARG A 123 1.55 -1.44 -38.06
CA ARG A 123 0.89 -0.16 -38.27
C ARG A 123 0.43 -0.01 -39.71
N PRO A 124 -0.88 0.21 -39.97
CA PRO A 124 -1.40 0.48 -41.30
C PRO A 124 -0.81 1.78 -41.88
N ALA A 125 -0.50 1.77 -43.20
CA ALA A 125 0.06 2.95 -43.86
C ALA A 125 -0.84 4.18 -43.74
N GLY A 126 -0.26 5.33 -43.36
CA GLY A 126 -0.98 6.59 -43.20
C GLY A 126 -1.89 6.67 -41.96
N SER A 127 -1.86 5.67 -41.07
CA SER A 127 -2.62 5.71 -39.80
C SER A 127 -1.85 6.40 -38.68
N LYS A 128 -2.59 6.91 -37.69
CA LYS A 128 -2.04 7.45 -36.41
C LYS A 128 -2.49 6.53 -35.28
N PHE A 129 -1.62 6.33 -34.29
CA PHE A 129 -1.98 5.63 -33.06
C PHE A 129 -2.78 6.54 -32.15
N GLN A 130 -3.88 6.02 -31.63
CA GLN A 130 -4.73 6.66 -30.63
C GLN A 130 -4.80 5.75 -29.40
N GLY A 131 -4.20 6.18 -28.31
CA GLY A 131 -4.17 5.45 -27.06
C GLY A 131 -5.55 5.32 -26.42
N VAL A 132 -5.78 4.23 -25.70
CA VAL A 132 -7.00 4.06 -24.89
C VAL A 132 -6.98 5.07 -23.74
N PRO A 133 -8.10 5.78 -23.48
CA PRO A 133 -8.21 6.66 -22.33
C PRO A 133 -8.10 5.89 -20.99
N MET A 134 -7.29 6.41 -20.10
CA MET A 134 -7.08 5.89 -18.75
C MET A 134 -7.23 7.05 -17.72
N PRO A 135 -8.45 7.60 -17.53
CA PRO A 135 -8.66 8.77 -16.68
C PRO A 135 -8.27 8.51 -15.22
N TYR A 136 -7.80 9.55 -14.53
CA TYR A 136 -7.35 9.51 -13.14
C TYR A 136 -6.19 8.53 -12.94
N PHE A 137 -5.21 8.57 -13.81
CA PHE A 137 -4.07 7.67 -13.82
C PHE A 137 -3.11 7.96 -12.66
N LEU A 138 -2.80 6.92 -11.90
CA LEU A 138 -1.80 6.92 -10.83
C LEU A 138 -0.75 5.87 -11.19
N ARG A 139 0.36 6.29 -11.80
CA ARG A 139 1.48 5.40 -12.13
C ARG A 139 2.21 4.98 -10.86
N PHE A 140 2.54 3.71 -10.74
CA PHE A 140 3.31 3.22 -9.60
C PHE A 140 4.52 2.36 -9.99
N ASN A 141 4.58 1.82 -11.22
CA ASN A 141 5.72 1.03 -11.69
C ASN A 141 5.75 0.97 -13.21
N GLY A 142 6.81 1.50 -13.87
CA GLY A 142 6.95 1.45 -15.32
C GLY A 142 5.68 1.91 -16.05
N ALA A 143 5.04 1.03 -16.82
CA ALA A 143 3.78 1.31 -17.50
C ALA A 143 2.53 0.96 -16.68
N TYR A 144 2.69 0.49 -15.44
CA TYR A 144 1.59 0.07 -14.58
C TYR A 144 1.06 1.22 -13.72
N GLY A 145 -0.26 1.33 -13.65
CA GLY A 145 -0.94 2.35 -12.84
C GLY A 145 -2.35 1.90 -12.42
N LEU A 146 -2.94 2.66 -11.49
CA LEU A 146 -4.37 2.59 -11.20
C LEU A 146 -5.08 3.65 -12.04
N HIS A 147 -6.24 3.34 -12.61
CA HIS A 147 -7.03 4.29 -13.42
C HIS A 147 -8.49 3.89 -13.51
N ALA A 148 -9.35 4.79 -14.01
CA ALA A 148 -10.73 4.45 -14.29
C ALA A 148 -10.84 3.48 -15.50
N GLY A 149 -11.68 2.45 -15.36
CA GLY A 149 -11.91 1.49 -16.42
C GLY A 149 -13.06 0.54 -16.15
N ASN A 150 -13.31 -0.36 -17.09
CA ASN A 150 -14.33 -1.38 -16.94
C ASN A 150 -13.92 -2.46 -15.94
N ILE A 151 -14.87 -2.85 -15.08
CA ILE A 151 -14.72 -3.82 -13.99
C ILE A 151 -15.66 -5.01 -14.24
N PRO A 152 -15.20 -6.03 -14.96
CA PRO A 152 -16.05 -7.19 -15.27
C PRO A 152 -16.21 -8.17 -14.08
N GLY A 153 -15.54 -7.93 -12.94
CA GLY A 153 -15.57 -8.80 -11.78
C GLY A 153 -14.43 -9.82 -11.71
N TYR A 154 -13.54 -9.81 -12.68
CA TYR A 154 -12.37 -10.69 -12.76
C TYR A 154 -11.15 -9.94 -13.33
N PRO A 155 -9.92 -10.49 -13.23
CA PRO A 155 -8.73 -9.93 -13.87
C PRO A 155 -8.86 -9.90 -15.39
N ALA A 156 -8.90 -8.68 -15.98
CA ALA A 156 -9.13 -8.51 -17.43
C ALA A 156 -8.23 -7.45 -18.06
N SER A 157 -7.39 -6.75 -17.29
CA SER A 157 -6.55 -5.68 -17.83
C SER A 157 -5.28 -6.23 -18.52
N SER A 158 -4.52 -5.35 -19.14
CA SER A 158 -3.19 -5.65 -19.66
C SER A 158 -2.07 -5.35 -18.67
N GLY A 159 -2.40 -5.35 -17.36
CA GLY A 159 -1.46 -5.18 -16.27
C GLY A 159 -1.79 -4.02 -15.31
N CYS A 160 -2.44 -2.95 -15.77
CA CYS A 160 -2.93 -1.88 -14.92
C CYS A 160 -4.06 -2.35 -13.98
N VAL A 161 -4.33 -1.59 -12.94
CA VAL A 161 -5.43 -1.81 -12.00
C VAL A 161 -6.57 -0.87 -12.36
N ARG A 162 -7.67 -1.42 -12.89
CA ARG A 162 -8.86 -0.64 -13.23
C ARG A 162 -9.76 -0.48 -12.01
N LEU A 163 -10.34 0.71 -11.85
CA LEU A 163 -11.33 1.04 -10.82
C LEU A 163 -12.58 1.63 -11.49
N PRO A 164 -13.77 1.55 -10.86
CA PRO A 164 -14.92 2.35 -11.24
C PRO A 164 -14.56 3.83 -11.26
N LYS A 165 -15.05 4.60 -12.23
CA LYS A 165 -14.65 6.02 -12.46
C LYS A 165 -14.71 6.87 -11.19
N ARG A 166 -15.80 6.75 -10.40
CA ARG A 166 -15.97 7.49 -9.14
C ARG A 166 -14.89 7.14 -8.11
N GLN A 167 -14.51 5.86 -8.01
CA GLN A 167 -13.47 5.42 -7.10
C GLN A 167 -12.08 5.83 -7.58
N ALA A 168 -11.81 5.70 -8.89
CA ALA A 168 -10.54 6.17 -9.46
C ALA A 168 -10.32 7.66 -9.16
N LYS A 169 -11.35 8.51 -9.36
CA LYS A 169 -11.29 9.93 -8.98
C LYS A 169 -11.02 10.11 -7.48
N ARG A 170 -11.72 9.38 -6.62
CA ARG A 170 -11.54 9.45 -5.16
C ARG A 170 -10.11 9.11 -4.73
N PHE A 171 -9.53 8.05 -5.30
CA PHE A 171 -8.15 7.66 -5.04
C PHE A 171 -7.18 8.70 -5.58
N TYR A 172 -7.41 9.18 -6.80
CA TYR A 172 -6.60 10.20 -7.45
C TYR A 172 -6.53 11.49 -6.62
N ASP A 173 -7.67 12.03 -6.18
CA ASP A 173 -7.75 13.26 -5.39
C ASP A 173 -7.10 13.11 -4.00
N ALA A 174 -7.17 11.91 -3.43
CA ALA A 174 -6.71 11.65 -2.08
C ALA A 174 -5.18 11.50 -1.96
N VAL A 175 -4.47 11.13 -3.02
CA VAL A 175 -3.04 10.78 -2.97
C VAL A 175 -2.16 11.83 -3.65
N ARG A 176 -0.87 11.80 -3.33
CA ARG A 176 0.18 12.65 -3.92
C ARG A 176 1.29 11.79 -4.49
N LEU A 177 2.20 12.39 -5.24
CA LEU A 177 3.46 11.73 -5.62
C LEU A 177 4.18 11.25 -4.35
N GLY A 178 4.80 10.09 -4.42
CA GLY A 178 5.44 9.44 -3.27
C GLY A 178 4.49 8.63 -2.37
N THR A 179 3.14 8.71 -2.56
CA THR A 179 2.20 7.90 -1.77
C THR A 179 2.49 6.41 -1.95
N PRO A 180 2.71 5.63 -0.86
CA PRO A 180 2.96 4.21 -0.93
C PRO A 180 1.82 3.43 -1.59
N VAL A 181 2.18 2.49 -2.48
CA VAL A 181 1.27 1.54 -3.15
C VAL A 181 1.81 0.13 -2.88
N VAL A 182 1.03 -0.69 -2.19
CA VAL A 182 1.36 -2.09 -1.93
C VAL A 182 0.44 -2.97 -2.76
N VAL A 183 1.03 -3.78 -3.64
CA VAL A 183 0.29 -4.78 -4.43
C VAL A 183 0.61 -6.15 -3.85
N GLN A 184 -0.41 -6.88 -3.44
CA GLN A 184 -0.31 -8.19 -2.82
C GLN A 184 -1.26 -9.19 -3.48
N ARG A 185 -0.93 -10.48 -3.37
CA ARG A 185 -1.77 -11.57 -3.86
C ARG A 185 -3.06 -11.73 -3.08
#